data_6ec370639ef49f0dad3d84590f9c206a
#
_entry.id   6ec370639ef49f0dad3d84590f9c206a
#
_cell.length_a   1.000
_cell.length_b   1.000
_cell.length_c   1.000
_cell.angle_alpha   90.00
_cell.angle_beta   90.00
_cell.angle_gamma   90.00
#
_symmetry.space_group_name_H-M   'P 1'
#
loop_
_entity.id
_entity.type
_entity.pdbx_description
1 polymer ?
#
loop_
_entity_poly.entity_id
_entity_poly.type
_entity_poly.pdbx_seq_one_letter_code
_entity_poly.pdbx_strand_id
1 'polypeptide(L)'
;MKKLLAILLALVMVLSMAACGAEEAPATEAAPATEGAAPATEAAPAPAADPVTLTWGSWVFAEDSVNYIYQEMADLYNETNEYNTTIDTSYFYSYADYLSTLLIDVAGGNGPDVAHIKAEWLPQLLALGVVRSLDGYISEDVLADYAQSAIDSVTVDGEMVALPWFSNTYALLVNTDLCEQAGVDYTAIASWADLMAAAEKISALGDDIYGLAIPNSNGVEAGEGYNTFPALWAYGGDYEVNGEILLESDAALKAYTDLQNLYVNKISTAAGPNSFKELRNLFGTGKIGFYWDIESGVATAATAAADEAEYYGRTQVITIPGADAAGHGYLISHQLVVFDSCTDEEMEAMGHFLDYMSGSDVIGILYKNGQGKMSSRSTVMAEVFADCTEVKQEKNGYTYAYVKAMESAKALPAANIHFQDSDAMLTDMLTELAQGGDVAEILAKWDAEIQDLYNS
;
A
#
# COMPACT_ATOMS: atom_id res chain seq x y z
N MET A 1 27.13 -47.39 12.01
CA MET A 1 25.74 -47.49 12.46
C MET A 1 24.78 -46.98 11.37
N LYS A 2 24.86 -47.52 10.14
CA LYS A 2 24.01 -47.16 8.98
C LYS A 2 23.47 -48.40 8.25
N LYS A 3 23.22 -49.53 8.94
CA LYS A 3 22.74 -50.78 8.35
C LYS A 3 21.66 -51.50 9.17
N LEU A 4 20.91 -50.78 10.05
CA LEU A 4 19.88 -51.38 10.87
C LEU A 4 18.48 -50.73 10.77
N LEU A 5 18.28 -49.88 9.76
CA LEU A 5 16.97 -49.18 9.56
C LEU A 5 16.25 -49.59 8.27
N ALA A 6 16.67 -50.68 7.63
CA ALA A 6 16.11 -51.12 6.34
C ALA A 6 15.32 -52.44 6.42
N ILE A 7 14.92 -52.93 7.61
CA ILE A 7 14.27 -54.25 7.79
C ILE A 7 12.89 -54.14 8.49
N LEU A 8 12.37 -52.98 8.78
CA LEU A 8 11.08 -52.82 9.46
C LEU A 8 9.94 -52.25 8.60
N LEU A 9 10.07 -52.19 7.28
CA LEU A 9 9.03 -51.66 6.38
C LEU A 9 8.52 -52.66 5.34
N ALA A 10 8.65 -53.97 5.58
CA ALA A 10 8.30 -55.02 4.63
C ALA A 10 7.36 -56.11 5.21
N LEU A 11 6.48 -55.79 6.19
CA LEU A 11 5.60 -56.84 6.79
C LEU A 11 4.20 -56.37 7.16
N VAL A 12 3.55 -55.49 6.39
CA VAL A 12 2.09 -55.20 6.51
C VAL A 12 1.49 -55.00 5.12
N MET A 13 1.60 -55.98 4.26
CA MET A 13 0.80 -56.10 3.05
C MET A 13 0.60 -57.58 2.73
N VAL A 14 -0.26 -58.24 3.42
CA VAL A 14 -1.01 -59.44 2.96
C VAL A 14 -2.04 -59.74 4.05
N LEU A 15 -3.28 -59.47 3.81
CA LEU A 15 -4.50 -60.24 4.18
C LEU A 15 -5.73 -59.32 4.06
N SER A 16 -6.46 -59.47 2.94
CA SER A 16 -7.89 -59.69 2.92
C SER A 16 -8.42 -59.62 1.49
N MET A 17 -8.26 -60.75 0.78
CA MET A 17 -9.18 -61.09 -0.31
C MET A 17 -9.90 -62.38 0.12
N ALA A 18 -11.22 -62.29 0.15
CA ALA A 18 -12.25 -63.35 -0.04
C ALA A 18 -13.52 -62.86 0.66
N ALA A 19 -14.63 -62.65 -0.05
CA ALA A 19 -15.48 -63.68 -0.55
C ALA A 19 -16.54 -63.14 -1.50
N CYS A 20 -16.64 -63.75 -2.65
CA CYS A 20 -17.76 -63.73 -3.57
C CYS A 20 -19.03 -64.39 -2.98
N GLY A 21 -20.21 -63.92 -3.49
CA GLY A 21 -21.49 -64.62 -3.36
C GLY A 21 -22.53 -63.93 -4.21
N ALA A 22 -22.62 -64.35 -5.48
CA ALA A 22 -23.74 -64.00 -6.37
C ALA A 22 -24.93 -64.91 -6.10
N GLU A 23 -26.16 -64.39 -6.15
CA GLU A 23 -27.33 -65.14 -6.45
C GLU A 23 -28.37 -64.36 -7.25
N GLU A 24 -28.79 -64.93 -8.38
CA GLU A 24 -29.66 -64.36 -9.40
C GLU A 24 -31.11 -64.76 -9.15
N ALA A 25 -32.02 -63.84 -9.59
CA ALA A 25 -33.34 -64.04 -10.23
C ALA A 25 -34.57 -64.22 -9.31
N PRO A 26 -35.80 -64.00 -9.81
CA PRO A 26 -36.25 -63.70 -11.17
C PRO A 26 -37.24 -62.51 -11.30
N ALA A 27 -37.45 -62.12 -12.55
CA ALA A 27 -38.43 -61.16 -13.01
C ALA A 27 -39.88 -61.57 -12.90
N THR A 28 -40.76 -60.59 -12.60
CA THR A 28 -42.21 -60.72 -12.87
C THR A 28 -42.79 -59.33 -13.28
N GLU A 29 -43.26 -59.35 -14.47
CA GLU A 29 -44.39 -58.72 -15.17
C GLU A 29 -45.02 -57.41 -14.68
N ALA A 30 -45.10 -56.43 -15.63
CA ALA A 30 -45.73 -55.13 -15.58
C ALA A 30 -47.30 -55.20 -15.53
N ALA A 31 -47.87 -54.19 -14.87
CA ALA A 31 -49.25 -53.69 -15.13
C ALA A 31 -49.38 -52.24 -14.59
N PRO A 32 -50.36 -51.42 -15.02
CA PRO A 32 -50.11 -50.14 -15.67
C PRO A 32 -50.28 -48.88 -14.79
N ALA A 33 -49.83 -47.74 -15.35
CA ALA A 33 -49.79 -46.39 -14.82
C ALA A 33 -51.12 -45.89 -14.24
N THR A 34 -51.01 -45.21 -13.09
CA THR A 34 -51.93 -44.14 -12.66
C THR A 34 -51.09 -42.92 -12.31
N GLU A 35 -51.37 -41.81 -13.05
CA GLU A 35 -50.83 -40.49 -12.79
C GLU A 35 -51.22 -40.01 -11.39
N GLY A 36 -50.20 -39.75 -10.58
CA GLY A 36 -50.31 -39.00 -9.34
C GLY A 36 -49.06 -38.11 -9.28
N ALA A 37 -49.25 -36.80 -9.44
CA ALA A 37 -48.19 -35.82 -9.27
C ALA A 37 -47.60 -35.98 -7.87
N ALA A 38 -46.33 -36.38 -7.80
CA ALA A 38 -45.54 -36.33 -6.60
C ALA A 38 -45.14 -34.87 -6.33
N PRO A 39 -45.14 -34.40 -5.07
CA PRO A 39 -44.60 -33.09 -4.73
C PRO A 39 -43.11 -33.05 -5.09
N ALA A 40 -42.67 -31.95 -5.64
CA ALA A 40 -41.25 -31.69 -5.91
C ALA A 40 -40.47 -31.91 -4.61
N THR A 41 -39.60 -32.90 -4.64
CA THR A 41 -38.61 -33.07 -3.58
C THR A 41 -37.69 -31.91 -3.68
N GLU A 42 -37.70 -31.02 -2.67
CA GLU A 42 -36.70 -30.00 -2.46
C GLU A 42 -35.35 -30.71 -2.54
N ALA A 43 -34.51 -30.26 -3.49
CA ALA A 43 -33.19 -30.85 -3.64
C ALA A 43 -32.48 -30.65 -2.29
N ALA A 44 -31.91 -31.71 -1.76
CA ALA A 44 -31.07 -31.61 -0.57
C ALA A 44 -29.97 -30.57 -0.86
N PRO A 45 -29.64 -29.68 0.10
CA PRO A 45 -28.55 -28.76 -0.08
C PRO A 45 -27.30 -29.53 -0.49
N ALA A 46 -26.55 -29.00 -1.47
CA ALA A 46 -25.27 -29.57 -1.84
C ALA A 46 -24.42 -29.76 -0.57
N PRO A 47 -23.62 -30.83 -0.46
CA PRO A 47 -22.72 -30.98 0.67
C PRO A 47 -21.88 -29.69 0.78
N ALA A 48 -21.79 -29.13 1.99
CA ALA A 48 -20.92 -28.01 2.27
C ALA A 48 -19.51 -28.39 1.78
N ALA A 49 -18.86 -27.48 1.05
CA ALA A 49 -17.46 -27.66 0.67
C ALA A 49 -16.61 -27.96 1.94
N ASP A 50 -15.54 -28.72 1.79
CA ASP A 50 -14.60 -28.91 2.88
C ASP A 50 -14.10 -27.53 3.38
N PRO A 51 -13.90 -27.35 4.71
CA PRO A 51 -13.46 -26.06 5.25
C PRO A 51 -12.06 -25.72 4.74
N VAL A 52 -11.91 -24.51 4.22
CA VAL A 52 -10.63 -23.95 3.73
C VAL A 52 -10.15 -22.91 4.72
N THR A 53 -8.86 -22.94 5.07
CA THR A 53 -8.22 -21.89 5.86
C THR A 53 -7.14 -21.24 5.01
N LEU A 54 -7.25 -19.93 4.80
CA LEU A 54 -6.28 -19.11 4.05
C LEU A 54 -5.55 -18.18 5.01
N THR A 55 -4.24 -18.13 4.92
CA THR A 55 -3.40 -17.24 5.73
C THR A 55 -3.20 -15.91 5.01
N TRP A 56 -3.67 -14.84 5.63
CA TRP A 56 -3.47 -13.47 5.14
C TRP A 56 -2.35 -12.78 5.92
N GLY A 57 -1.23 -12.51 5.23
CA GLY A 57 -0.07 -11.83 5.79
C GLY A 57 -0.13 -10.32 5.62
N SER A 58 0.20 -9.58 6.68
CA SER A 58 0.36 -8.12 6.63
C SER A 58 1.11 -7.59 7.85
N TRP A 59 1.90 -6.53 7.65
CA TRP A 59 2.54 -5.80 8.76
C TRP A 59 1.54 -5.04 9.64
N VAL A 60 0.37 -4.69 9.11
CA VAL A 60 -0.64 -3.91 9.86
C VAL A 60 -1.16 -4.63 11.09
N PHE A 61 -1.09 -5.96 11.11
CA PHE A 61 -1.46 -6.76 12.29
C PHE A 61 -0.46 -6.61 13.45
N ALA A 62 0.76 -6.13 13.18
CA ALA A 62 1.75 -5.78 14.21
C ALA A 62 1.62 -4.33 14.71
N GLU A 63 0.74 -3.51 14.13
CA GLU A 63 0.58 -2.10 14.47
C GLU A 63 -0.62 -1.86 15.38
N ASP A 64 -0.40 -1.67 16.69
CA ASP A 64 -1.45 -1.47 17.70
C ASP A 64 -2.47 -0.36 17.35
N SER A 65 -2.06 0.63 16.56
CA SER A 65 -2.92 1.77 16.19
C SER A 65 -3.96 1.45 15.13
N VAL A 66 -3.77 0.39 14.34
CA VAL A 66 -4.61 0.06 13.18
C VAL A 66 -4.97 -1.41 13.04
N ASN A 67 -4.32 -2.33 13.77
CA ASN A 67 -4.52 -3.77 13.63
C ASN A 67 -5.99 -4.18 13.78
N TYR A 68 -6.72 -3.55 14.70
CA TYR A 68 -8.14 -3.84 14.93
C TYR A 68 -9.02 -3.55 13.69
N ILE A 69 -8.64 -2.58 12.84
CA ILE A 69 -9.35 -2.22 11.62
C ILE A 69 -9.25 -3.35 10.59
N TYR A 70 -8.04 -3.89 10.43
CA TYR A 70 -7.79 -4.98 9.49
C TYR A 70 -8.29 -6.32 10.02
N GLN A 71 -8.27 -6.51 11.33
CA GLN A 71 -8.91 -7.67 11.97
C GLN A 71 -10.43 -7.65 11.76
N GLU A 72 -11.09 -6.48 11.84
CA GLU A 72 -12.52 -6.34 11.55
C GLU A 72 -12.87 -6.83 10.13
N MET A 73 -11.99 -6.60 9.13
CA MET A 73 -12.21 -7.10 7.76
C MET A 73 -12.18 -8.63 7.71
N ALA A 74 -11.17 -9.25 8.33
CA ALA A 74 -11.06 -10.70 8.37
C ALA A 74 -12.22 -11.33 9.15
N ASP A 75 -12.59 -10.76 10.30
CA ASP A 75 -13.70 -11.24 11.13
C ASP A 75 -15.04 -11.15 10.39
N LEU A 76 -15.29 -10.02 9.71
CA LEU A 76 -16.51 -9.84 8.91
C LEU A 76 -16.60 -10.87 7.77
N TYR A 77 -15.50 -11.12 7.04
CA TYR A 77 -15.47 -12.16 6.03
C TYR A 77 -15.73 -13.53 6.64
N ASN A 78 -15.05 -13.87 7.72
CA ASN A 78 -15.21 -15.16 8.41
C ASN A 78 -16.65 -15.40 8.90
N GLU A 79 -17.35 -14.35 9.30
CA GLU A 79 -18.74 -14.42 9.76
C GLU A 79 -19.76 -14.48 8.63
N THR A 80 -19.47 -13.89 7.47
CA THR A 80 -20.49 -13.64 6.43
C THR A 80 -20.31 -14.42 5.14
N ASN A 81 -19.11 -15.01 4.88
CA ASN A 81 -18.88 -15.75 3.64
C ASN A 81 -19.70 -17.06 3.61
N GLU A 82 -20.14 -17.44 2.40
CA GLU A 82 -20.92 -18.65 2.16
C GLU A 82 -20.04 -19.83 1.67
N TYR A 83 -18.70 -19.64 1.61
CA TYR A 83 -17.75 -20.56 0.99
C TYR A 83 -17.06 -21.51 1.98
N ASN A 84 -17.46 -21.47 3.27
CA ASN A 84 -16.83 -22.24 4.34
C ASN A 84 -15.32 -21.95 4.47
N THR A 85 -14.92 -20.70 4.21
CA THR A 85 -13.54 -20.25 4.24
C THR A 85 -13.27 -19.46 5.52
N THR A 86 -12.10 -19.68 6.11
CA THR A 86 -11.61 -18.94 7.28
C THR A 86 -10.32 -18.23 6.93
N ILE A 87 -10.22 -16.94 7.23
CA ILE A 87 -9.00 -16.16 7.10
C ILE A 87 -8.25 -16.17 8.43
N ASP A 88 -7.02 -16.66 8.40
CA ASP A 88 -6.06 -16.62 9.50
C ASP A 88 -5.10 -15.43 9.31
N THR A 89 -5.06 -14.53 10.28
CA THR A 89 -4.24 -13.31 10.29
C THR A 89 -2.96 -13.45 11.14
N SER A 90 -2.54 -14.67 11.43
CA SER A 90 -1.40 -14.94 12.33
C SER A 90 -0.03 -14.66 11.69
N TYR A 91 0.05 -14.42 10.37
CA TYR A 91 1.30 -14.08 9.68
C TYR A 91 1.53 -12.57 9.66
N PHE A 92 2.34 -12.07 10.60
CA PHE A 92 2.70 -10.66 10.65
C PHE A 92 4.08 -10.44 11.28
N TYR A 93 4.73 -9.36 10.83
CA TYR A 93 5.98 -8.84 11.35
C TYR A 93 5.88 -7.32 11.45
N SER A 94 6.82 -6.66 12.16
CA SER A 94 6.90 -5.20 12.13
C SER A 94 7.06 -4.71 10.68
N TYR A 95 6.61 -3.50 10.39
CA TYR A 95 6.78 -2.90 9.05
C TYR A 95 8.22 -3.02 8.54
N ALA A 96 9.18 -2.83 9.43
CA ALA A 96 10.61 -2.92 9.16
C ALA A 96 11.12 -4.29 8.72
N ASP A 97 10.59 -5.32 9.32
CA ASP A 97 11.07 -6.67 9.12
C ASP A 97 10.22 -7.41 8.07
N TYR A 98 9.01 -6.86 7.77
CA TYR A 98 7.99 -7.57 7.01
C TYR A 98 8.46 -8.00 5.62
N LEU A 99 8.95 -7.06 4.80
CA LEU A 99 9.36 -7.38 3.43
C LEU A 99 10.50 -8.41 3.41
N SER A 100 11.56 -8.17 4.20
CA SER A 100 12.73 -9.07 4.22
C SER A 100 12.36 -10.47 4.71
N THR A 101 11.48 -10.56 5.70
CA THR A 101 11.00 -11.86 6.21
C THR A 101 10.07 -12.53 5.19
N LEU A 102 9.14 -11.78 4.59
CA LEU A 102 8.25 -12.29 3.55
C LEU A 102 9.04 -12.92 2.40
N LEU A 103 10.06 -12.21 1.87
CA LEU A 103 10.91 -12.72 0.78
C LEU A 103 11.60 -14.06 1.16
N ILE A 104 12.09 -14.18 2.39
CA ILE A 104 12.73 -15.40 2.88
C ILE A 104 11.71 -16.54 3.02
N ASP A 105 10.57 -16.26 3.62
CA ASP A 105 9.55 -17.25 3.94
C ASP A 105 8.87 -17.78 2.67
N VAL A 106 8.50 -16.91 1.70
CA VAL A 106 7.89 -17.38 0.44
C VAL A 106 8.88 -18.16 -0.40
N ALA A 107 10.16 -17.75 -0.45
CA ALA A 107 11.22 -18.52 -1.12
C ALA A 107 11.46 -19.89 -0.46
N GLY A 108 11.21 -20.00 0.83
CA GLY A 108 11.32 -21.24 1.62
C GLY A 108 10.05 -22.10 1.63
N GLY A 109 8.95 -21.63 1.03
CA GLY A 109 7.63 -22.31 1.05
C GLY A 109 6.93 -22.27 2.42
N ASN A 110 7.25 -21.26 3.25
CA ASN A 110 6.65 -21.04 4.57
C ASN A 110 5.91 -19.69 4.67
N GLY A 111 5.70 -19.02 3.54
CA GLY A 111 4.97 -17.77 3.47
C GLY A 111 3.46 -17.94 3.70
N PRO A 112 2.70 -16.82 3.77
CA PRO A 112 1.26 -16.85 3.80
C PRO A 112 0.69 -17.24 2.42
N ASP A 113 -0.60 -17.57 2.34
CA ASP A 113 -1.28 -17.84 1.07
C ASP A 113 -1.47 -16.55 0.27
N VAL A 114 -1.80 -15.46 0.95
CA VAL A 114 -1.91 -14.13 0.37
C VAL A 114 -1.22 -13.09 1.26
N ALA A 115 -0.48 -12.17 0.65
CA ALA A 115 0.18 -11.07 1.37
C ALA A 115 -0.31 -9.70 0.91
N HIS A 116 -0.50 -8.81 1.87
CA HIS A 116 -0.59 -7.38 1.65
C HIS A 116 0.80 -6.81 1.40
N ILE A 117 0.99 -6.17 0.27
CA ILE A 117 2.26 -5.53 -0.11
C ILE A 117 2.03 -4.10 -0.59
N LYS A 118 3.11 -3.32 -0.66
CA LYS A 118 3.18 -2.11 -1.45
C LYS A 118 3.58 -2.44 -2.89
N ALA A 119 3.11 -1.67 -3.87
CA ALA A 119 3.39 -1.92 -5.29
C ALA A 119 4.88 -1.98 -5.60
N GLU A 120 5.69 -1.16 -4.94
CA GLU A 120 7.15 -1.11 -5.10
C GLU A 120 7.89 -2.37 -4.61
N TRP A 121 7.23 -3.27 -3.92
CA TRP A 121 7.79 -4.55 -3.47
C TRP A 121 7.54 -5.71 -4.45
N LEU A 122 6.57 -5.52 -5.35
CA LEU A 122 6.15 -6.56 -6.30
C LEU A 122 7.30 -7.10 -7.18
N PRO A 123 8.21 -6.26 -7.74
CA PRO A 123 9.30 -6.77 -8.58
C PRO A 123 10.22 -7.77 -7.87
N GLN A 124 10.51 -7.56 -6.58
CA GLN A 124 11.34 -8.48 -5.79
C GLN A 124 10.64 -9.83 -5.57
N LEU A 125 9.33 -9.83 -5.34
CA LEU A 125 8.54 -11.05 -5.19
C LEU A 125 8.44 -11.83 -6.51
N LEU A 126 8.22 -11.13 -7.63
CA LEU A 126 8.19 -11.73 -8.96
C LEU A 126 9.53 -12.39 -9.33
N ALA A 127 10.64 -11.78 -8.93
CA ALA A 127 11.98 -12.33 -9.18
C ALA A 127 12.23 -13.68 -8.48
N LEU A 128 11.46 -14.01 -7.43
CA LEU A 128 11.53 -15.32 -6.76
C LEU A 128 10.79 -16.42 -7.52
N GLY A 129 9.86 -16.06 -8.44
CA GLY A 129 9.08 -17.02 -9.22
C GLY A 129 8.07 -17.82 -8.41
N VAL A 130 7.58 -17.28 -7.30
CA VAL A 130 6.63 -17.93 -6.35
C VAL A 130 5.26 -17.24 -6.32
N VAL A 131 5.05 -16.24 -7.18
CA VAL A 131 3.79 -15.50 -7.28
C VAL A 131 2.85 -16.22 -8.23
N ARG A 132 1.59 -16.40 -7.81
CA ARG A 132 0.55 -17.03 -8.63
C ARG A 132 -0.18 -16.02 -9.51
N SER A 133 -0.57 -16.47 -10.71
CA SER A 133 -1.53 -15.75 -11.55
C SER A 133 -2.92 -15.76 -10.92
N LEU A 134 -3.61 -14.64 -11.01
CA LEU A 134 -5.00 -14.46 -10.57
C LEU A 134 -6.00 -14.61 -11.71
N ASP A 135 -5.54 -14.91 -12.92
CA ASP A 135 -6.39 -15.02 -14.11
C ASP A 135 -7.48 -16.09 -13.94
N GLY A 136 -8.73 -15.66 -14.11
CA GLY A 136 -9.89 -16.52 -14.00
C GLY A 136 -10.39 -16.77 -12.56
N TYR A 137 -9.75 -16.21 -11.54
CA TYR A 137 -10.17 -16.34 -10.14
C TYR A 137 -10.89 -15.10 -9.59
N ILE A 138 -10.69 -13.94 -10.18
CA ILE A 138 -11.42 -12.71 -9.82
C ILE A 138 -12.66 -12.61 -10.70
N SER A 139 -13.79 -12.22 -10.12
CA SER A 139 -15.05 -12.08 -10.83
C SER A 139 -14.95 -11.06 -11.97
N GLU A 140 -15.55 -11.38 -13.13
CA GLU A 140 -15.53 -10.50 -14.31
C GLU A 140 -16.13 -9.11 -14.01
N ASP A 141 -17.20 -9.04 -13.21
CA ASP A 141 -17.83 -7.78 -12.81
C ASP A 141 -16.92 -6.93 -11.92
N VAL A 142 -16.10 -7.57 -11.07
CA VAL A 142 -15.10 -6.91 -10.24
C VAL A 142 -14.00 -6.34 -11.12
N LEU A 143 -13.46 -7.12 -12.05
CA LEU A 143 -12.41 -6.67 -12.98
C LEU A 143 -12.88 -5.54 -13.89
N ALA A 144 -14.13 -5.60 -14.38
CA ALA A 144 -14.71 -4.59 -15.26
C ALA A 144 -14.92 -3.22 -14.57
N ASP A 145 -14.98 -3.19 -13.24
CA ASP A 145 -15.15 -1.97 -12.45
C ASP A 145 -13.81 -1.26 -12.13
N TYR A 146 -12.68 -1.94 -12.29
CA TYR A 146 -11.37 -1.34 -12.07
C TYR A 146 -11.01 -0.34 -13.17
N ALA A 147 -10.29 0.73 -12.78
CA ALA A 147 -9.58 1.56 -13.74
C ALA A 147 -8.53 0.72 -14.49
N GLN A 148 -8.48 0.84 -15.83
CA GLN A 148 -7.58 0.04 -16.66
C GLN A 148 -6.12 0.19 -16.24
N SER A 149 -5.70 1.40 -15.87
CA SER A 149 -4.34 1.68 -15.39
C SER A 149 -3.97 0.92 -14.11
N ALA A 150 -4.95 0.60 -13.26
CA ALA A 150 -4.71 -0.21 -12.07
C ALA A 150 -4.50 -1.69 -12.44
N ILE A 151 -5.27 -2.21 -13.38
CA ILE A 151 -5.07 -3.58 -13.92
C ILE A 151 -3.72 -3.66 -14.65
N ASP A 152 -3.41 -2.68 -15.51
CA ASP A 152 -2.12 -2.65 -16.23
C ASP A 152 -0.92 -2.66 -15.27
N SER A 153 -1.03 -2.00 -14.12
CA SER A 153 0.05 -1.94 -13.12
C SER A 153 0.36 -3.26 -12.41
N VAL A 154 -0.54 -4.23 -12.49
CA VAL A 154 -0.40 -5.57 -11.88
C VAL A 154 -0.42 -6.69 -12.93
N THR A 155 -0.36 -6.34 -14.22
CA THR A 155 -0.30 -7.30 -15.32
C THR A 155 1.14 -7.39 -15.82
N VAL A 156 1.74 -8.56 -15.69
CA VAL A 156 3.12 -8.84 -16.11
C VAL A 156 3.09 -10.02 -17.10
N ASP A 157 3.73 -9.85 -18.25
CA ASP A 157 3.75 -10.85 -19.34
C ASP A 157 2.36 -11.32 -19.81
N GLY A 158 1.33 -10.50 -19.55
CA GLY A 158 -0.07 -10.77 -19.91
C GLY A 158 -0.87 -11.50 -18.85
N GLU A 159 -0.32 -11.75 -17.68
CA GLU A 159 -0.96 -12.39 -16.53
C GLU A 159 -1.15 -11.38 -15.38
N MET A 160 -2.30 -11.44 -14.71
CA MET A 160 -2.57 -10.63 -13.52
C MET A 160 -1.90 -11.29 -12.30
N VAL A 161 -0.87 -10.65 -11.74
CA VAL A 161 -0.02 -11.18 -10.66
C VAL A 161 -0.32 -10.62 -9.28
N ALA A 162 -1.22 -9.67 -9.18
CA ALA A 162 -1.68 -9.11 -7.92
C ALA A 162 -3.07 -8.50 -8.09
N LEU A 163 -3.82 -8.37 -6.98
CA LEU A 163 -5.05 -7.58 -6.96
C LEU A 163 -4.71 -6.14 -6.54
N PRO A 164 -5.06 -5.09 -7.34
CA PRO A 164 -5.00 -3.73 -6.86
C PRO A 164 -6.01 -3.55 -5.73
N TRP A 165 -5.53 -3.32 -4.51
CA TRP A 165 -6.42 -3.30 -3.34
C TRP A 165 -6.91 -1.89 -3.05
N PHE A 166 -6.03 -1.03 -2.57
CA PHE A 166 -6.30 0.39 -2.37
C PHE A 166 -5.05 1.23 -2.59
N SER A 167 -5.26 2.53 -2.72
CA SER A 167 -4.18 3.50 -2.81
C SER A 167 -4.39 4.64 -1.83
N ASN A 168 -3.30 5.30 -1.47
CA ASN A 168 -3.32 6.59 -0.79
C ASN A 168 -2.36 7.55 -1.47
N THR A 169 -2.67 8.83 -1.38
CA THR A 169 -1.79 9.88 -1.91
C THR A 169 -1.32 10.79 -0.79
N TYR A 170 -0.27 11.51 -1.07
CA TYR A 170 0.26 12.53 -0.20
C TYR A 170 -0.25 13.90 -0.65
N ALA A 171 -0.59 14.75 0.31
CA ALA A 171 -1.00 16.11 0.08
C ALA A 171 -0.28 17.05 1.06
N LEU A 172 -0.24 18.35 0.78
CA LEU A 172 0.47 19.34 1.58
C LEU A 172 -0.39 19.76 2.77
N LEU A 173 0.04 19.43 3.98
CA LEU A 173 -0.54 19.93 5.21
C LEU A 173 -0.05 21.34 5.48
N VAL A 174 -0.94 22.19 5.99
CA VAL A 174 -0.71 23.60 6.26
C VAL A 174 -1.06 23.93 7.70
N ASN A 175 -0.16 24.56 8.43
CA ASN A 175 -0.42 25.17 9.72
C ASN A 175 -0.81 26.64 9.51
N THR A 176 -2.12 26.92 9.59
CA THR A 176 -2.65 28.26 9.30
C THR A 176 -2.24 29.31 10.32
N ASP A 177 -1.99 28.92 11.59
CA ASP A 177 -1.53 29.86 12.63
C ASP A 177 -0.13 30.36 12.33
N LEU A 178 0.79 29.50 11.88
CA LEU A 178 2.13 29.89 11.47
C LEU A 178 2.08 30.73 10.19
N CYS A 179 1.18 30.42 9.25
CA CYS A 179 0.94 31.26 8.08
C CYS A 179 0.47 32.66 8.48
N GLU A 180 -0.52 32.79 9.37
CA GLU A 180 -1.01 34.08 9.86
C GLU A 180 0.11 34.87 10.55
N GLN A 181 0.86 34.26 11.47
CA GLN A 181 1.98 34.89 12.17
C GLN A 181 3.08 35.38 11.20
N ALA A 182 3.35 34.65 10.12
CA ALA A 182 4.33 35.00 9.10
C ALA A 182 3.78 35.96 8.02
N GLY A 183 2.49 36.33 8.07
CA GLY A 183 1.83 37.10 7.02
C GLY A 183 1.76 36.39 5.68
N VAL A 184 1.57 35.07 5.70
CA VAL A 184 1.45 34.20 4.52
C VAL A 184 -0.03 33.91 4.28
N ASP A 185 -0.53 34.19 3.08
CA ASP A 185 -1.81 33.69 2.60
C ASP A 185 -1.57 32.34 1.91
N TYR A 186 -1.83 31.25 2.60
CA TYR A 186 -1.64 29.90 2.07
C TYR A 186 -2.59 29.58 0.89
N THR A 187 -3.75 30.28 0.80
CA THR A 187 -4.70 30.08 -0.31
C THR A 187 -4.22 30.70 -1.62
N ALA A 188 -3.22 31.59 -1.54
CA ALA A 188 -2.59 32.21 -2.70
C ALA A 188 -1.35 31.42 -3.19
N ILE A 189 -0.96 30.34 -2.53
CA ILE A 189 0.16 29.49 -2.97
C ILE A 189 -0.30 28.75 -4.25
N ALA A 190 0.20 29.20 -5.40
CA ALA A 190 -0.13 28.65 -6.71
C ALA A 190 1.05 27.95 -7.39
N SER A 191 2.27 28.15 -6.89
CA SER A 191 3.49 27.61 -7.46
C SER A 191 4.45 27.10 -6.39
N TRP A 192 5.40 26.25 -6.80
CA TRP A 192 6.50 25.79 -5.95
C TRP A 192 7.30 26.96 -5.38
N ALA A 193 7.56 28.00 -6.18
CA ALA A 193 8.26 29.21 -5.73
C ALA A 193 7.47 29.95 -4.63
N ASP A 194 6.13 30.00 -4.72
CA ASP A 194 5.31 30.60 -3.67
C ASP A 194 5.42 29.80 -2.36
N LEU A 195 5.43 28.43 -2.47
CA LEU A 195 5.62 27.56 -1.31
C LEU A 195 6.98 27.78 -0.65
N MET A 196 8.07 27.87 -1.44
CA MET A 196 9.41 28.12 -0.93
C MET A 196 9.50 29.49 -0.23
N ALA A 197 8.95 30.53 -0.84
CA ALA A 197 8.90 31.88 -0.24
C ALA A 197 8.05 31.94 1.04
N ALA A 198 6.97 31.18 1.09
CA ALA A 198 6.14 31.04 2.29
C ALA A 198 6.90 30.31 3.41
N ALA A 199 7.62 29.23 3.06
CA ALA A 199 8.42 28.46 3.99
C ALA A 199 9.56 29.31 4.63
N GLU A 200 10.26 30.14 3.84
CA GLU A 200 11.25 31.08 4.35
C GLU A 200 10.67 32.05 5.38
N LYS A 201 9.51 32.64 5.09
CA LYS A 201 8.85 33.57 6.03
C LYS A 201 8.45 32.88 7.34
N ILE A 202 7.95 31.65 7.27
CA ILE A 202 7.56 30.90 8.45
C ILE A 202 8.78 30.53 9.29
N SER A 203 9.85 30.04 8.67
CA SER A 203 11.08 29.69 9.41
C SER A 203 11.71 30.88 10.11
N ALA A 204 11.51 32.09 9.61
CA ALA A 204 11.99 33.33 10.25
C ALA A 204 11.24 33.71 11.55
N LEU A 205 10.17 33.01 11.92
CA LEU A 205 9.44 33.25 13.16
C LEU A 205 10.20 32.78 14.42
N GLY A 206 11.13 31.83 14.29
CA GLY A 206 11.92 31.34 15.43
C GLY A 206 12.88 30.21 15.08
N ASP A 207 13.89 30.00 15.93
CA ASP A 207 14.98 29.03 15.69
C ASP A 207 14.52 27.56 15.65
N ASP A 208 13.36 27.26 16.22
CA ASP A 208 12.74 25.90 16.26
C ASP A 208 11.41 25.85 15.51
N ILE A 209 11.20 26.78 14.59
CA ILE A 209 10.08 26.82 13.64
C ILE A 209 10.62 26.48 12.24
N TYR A 210 10.00 25.53 11.59
CA TYR A 210 10.37 25.04 10.27
C TYR A 210 9.32 25.43 9.23
N GLY A 211 9.74 25.98 8.11
CA GLY A 211 8.84 26.42 7.06
C GLY A 211 8.24 25.27 6.28
N LEU A 212 9.11 24.43 5.71
CA LEU A 212 8.73 23.22 4.95
C LEU A 212 9.59 22.05 5.41
N ALA A 213 8.99 21.01 5.94
CA ALA A 213 9.68 19.80 6.34
C ALA A 213 9.42 18.66 5.35
N ILE A 214 10.46 17.86 5.10
CA ILE A 214 10.43 16.72 4.19
C ILE A 214 10.84 15.46 4.97
N PRO A 215 10.02 14.39 4.97
CA PRO A 215 10.41 13.13 5.56
C PRO A 215 11.65 12.57 4.83
N ASN A 216 12.70 12.22 5.56
CA ASN A 216 13.96 11.74 4.97
C ASN A 216 14.82 11.01 6.00
N SER A 217 14.40 9.87 6.47
CA SER A 217 15.11 9.12 7.49
C SER A 217 15.59 7.76 6.94
N ASN A 218 16.86 7.45 7.18
CA ASN A 218 17.47 6.14 6.95
C ASN A 218 17.11 5.22 8.12
N GLY A 219 15.94 4.65 8.16
CA GLY A 219 15.56 3.74 9.22
C GLY A 219 14.16 3.20 9.04
N VAL A 220 13.86 2.29 9.89
CA VAL A 220 12.72 1.40 9.89
C VAL A 220 11.34 2.07 9.90
N GLU A 221 11.21 3.31 10.29
CA GLU A 221 10.02 4.15 10.14
C GLU A 221 10.34 5.32 9.20
N ALA A 222 11.08 5.00 8.17
CA ALA A 222 11.78 5.95 7.33
C ALA A 222 10.85 6.86 6.55
N GLY A 223 11.23 8.11 6.45
CA GLY A 223 10.89 8.89 5.28
C GLY A 223 11.79 8.38 4.16
N GLU A 224 11.21 7.71 3.21
CA GLU A 224 11.89 7.18 2.05
C GLU A 224 12.42 8.35 1.18
N GLY A 225 13.50 8.14 0.42
CA GLY A 225 14.15 9.15 -0.41
C GLY A 225 13.22 9.70 -1.49
N TYR A 226 12.28 8.90 -1.97
CA TYR A 226 11.24 9.31 -2.92
C TYR A 226 10.29 10.41 -2.36
N ASN A 227 10.33 10.73 -1.07
CA ASN A 227 9.62 11.88 -0.53
C ASN A 227 10.08 13.20 -1.15
N THR A 228 11.21 13.22 -1.88
CA THR A 228 11.69 14.36 -2.64
C THR A 228 11.10 14.47 -4.05
N PHE A 229 10.45 13.42 -4.54
CA PHE A 229 9.90 13.41 -5.91
C PHE A 229 8.85 14.49 -6.18
N PRO A 230 8.01 14.92 -5.21
CA PRO A 230 7.16 16.07 -5.45
C PRO A 230 7.92 17.32 -5.91
N ALA A 231 9.12 17.58 -5.36
CA ALA A 231 9.98 18.68 -5.80
C ALA A 231 10.52 18.44 -7.23
N LEU A 232 10.96 17.22 -7.52
CA LEU A 232 11.47 16.84 -8.84
C LEU A 232 10.38 16.97 -9.92
N TRP A 233 9.19 16.44 -9.64
CA TRP A 233 8.05 16.49 -10.55
C TRP A 233 7.52 17.91 -10.77
N ALA A 234 7.59 18.78 -9.76
CA ALA A 234 7.22 20.19 -9.91
C ALA A 234 8.02 20.87 -11.04
N TYR A 235 9.28 20.50 -11.24
CA TYR A 235 10.12 20.96 -12.34
C TYR A 235 10.04 20.12 -13.61
N GLY A 236 9.12 19.13 -13.67
CA GLY A 236 8.92 18.28 -14.84
C GLY A 236 9.98 17.19 -15.01
N GLY A 237 10.77 16.92 -13.97
CA GLY A 237 11.74 15.83 -13.95
C GLY A 237 11.12 14.47 -13.63
N ASP A 238 11.80 13.42 -14.03
CA ASP A 238 11.59 12.07 -13.59
C ASP A 238 12.87 11.54 -12.93
N TYR A 239 12.71 10.58 -12.01
CA TYR A 239 13.83 9.94 -11.34
C TYR A 239 14.47 8.89 -12.25
N GLU A 240 13.64 8.10 -12.90
CA GLU A 240 14.03 6.99 -13.76
C GLU A 240 13.07 6.90 -14.95
N VAL A 241 13.60 6.59 -16.12
CA VAL A 241 12.82 6.26 -17.32
C VAL A 241 13.48 5.09 -18.05
N ASN A 242 12.76 3.98 -18.15
CA ASN A 242 13.23 2.75 -18.83
C ASN A 242 14.59 2.21 -18.33
N GLY A 243 14.83 2.31 -17.02
CA GLY A 243 16.06 1.86 -16.39
C GLY A 243 17.21 2.87 -16.42
N GLU A 244 17.01 4.07 -16.98
CA GLU A 244 17.98 5.17 -16.98
C GLU A 244 17.67 6.13 -15.82
N ILE A 245 18.64 6.37 -14.94
CA ILE A 245 18.55 7.31 -13.84
C ILE A 245 18.76 8.73 -14.38
N LEU A 246 17.98 9.70 -13.90
CA LEU A 246 17.92 11.06 -14.47
C LEU A 246 18.24 12.17 -13.45
N LEU A 247 19.12 11.89 -12.47
CA LEU A 247 19.51 12.87 -11.47
C LEU A 247 20.39 14.00 -12.03
N GLU A 248 21.04 13.83 -13.20
CA GLU A 248 21.80 14.87 -13.88
C GLU A 248 20.94 15.81 -14.74
N SER A 249 19.60 15.65 -14.77
CA SER A 249 18.71 16.51 -15.56
C SER A 249 18.63 17.93 -15.01
N ASP A 250 18.31 18.91 -15.88
CA ASP A 250 18.08 20.30 -15.48
C ASP A 250 16.96 20.42 -14.43
N ALA A 251 15.93 19.57 -14.52
CA ALA A 251 14.84 19.54 -13.56
C ALA A 251 15.31 19.05 -12.19
N ALA A 252 16.11 17.99 -12.15
CA ALA A 252 16.70 17.47 -10.91
C ALA A 252 17.65 18.53 -10.29
N LEU A 253 18.49 19.17 -11.08
CA LEU A 253 19.38 20.23 -10.58
C LEU A 253 18.59 21.34 -9.89
N LYS A 254 17.48 21.82 -10.47
CA LYS A 254 16.62 22.84 -9.85
C LYS A 254 15.99 22.34 -8.56
N ALA A 255 15.35 21.16 -8.61
CA ALA A 255 14.66 20.59 -7.48
C ALA A 255 15.59 20.36 -6.28
N TYR A 256 16.72 19.71 -6.51
CA TYR A 256 17.66 19.40 -5.43
C TYR A 256 18.46 20.62 -4.96
N THR A 257 18.58 21.69 -5.77
CA THR A 257 19.07 23.00 -5.31
C THR A 257 18.09 23.61 -4.29
N ASP A 258 16.79 23.58 -4.56
CA ASP A 258 15.79 24.08 -3.61
C ASP A 258 15.80 23.25 -2.32
N LEU A 259 15.89 21.91 -2.43
CA LEU A 259 15.98 21.03 -1.27
C LEU A 259 17.24 21.30 -0.44
N GLN A 260 18.40 21.46 -1.08
CA GLN A 260 19.63 21.87 -0.37
C GLN A 260 19.44 23.18 0.37
N ASN A 261 18.81 24.18 -0.27
CA ASN A 261 18.54 25.49 0.36
C ASN A 261 17.65 25.35 1.61
N LEU A 262 16.66 24.46 1.61
CA LEU A 262 15.84 24.21 2.79
C LEU A 262 16.67 23.76 3.99
N TYR A 263 17.66 22.88 3.78
CA TYR A 263 18.50 22.35 4.85
C TYR A 263 19.59 23.32 5.27
N VAL A 264 20.36 23.87 4.32
CA VAL A 264 21.50 24.76 4.58
C VAL A 264 21.04 26.05 5.28
N ASN A 265 19.90 26.60 4.91
CA ASN A 265 19.32 27.80 5.50
C ASN A 265 18.40 27.50 6.72
N LYS A 266 18.31 26.24 7.14
CA LYS A 266 17.48 25.80 8.28
C LYS A 266 15.99 26.14 8.15
N ILE A 267 15.50 26.18 6.92
CA ILE A 267 14.07 26.35 6.63
C ILE A 267 13.33 25.04 6.90
N SER A 268 14.03 23.90 6.73
CA SER A 268 13.55 22.56 7.09
C SER A 268 14.27 22.02 8.33
N THR A 269 13.73 20.94 8.89
CA THR A 269 14.41 20.10 9.88
C THR A 269 15.71 19.53 9.28
N ALA A 270 16.65 19.08 10.12
CA ALA A 270 17.90 18.51 9.63
C ALA A 270 17.64 17.25 8.76
N ALA A 271 18.45 17.03 7.72
CA ALA A 271 18.39 15.79 6.95
C ALA A 271 18.88 14.59 7.79
N GLY A 272 18.28 13.42 7.56
CA GLY A 272 18.69 12.14 8.14
C GLY A 272 17.77 11.56 9.24
N PRO A 273 17.41 12.29 10.32
CA PRO A 273 16.60 11.70 11.40
C PRO A 273 15.09 12.05 11.34
N ASN A 274 14.56 12.45 10.20
CA ASN A 274 13.19 12.95 10.09
C ASN A 274 12.20 11.93 9.56
N SER A 275 11.86 10.93 10.38
CA SER A 275 10.75 10.04 10.09
C SER A 275 9.41 10.79 10.06
N PHE A 276 8.39 10.20 9.42
CA PHE A 276 7.02 10.71 9.51
C PHE A 276 6.55 10.89 10.96
N LYS A 277 6.94 9.99 11.87
CA LYS A 277 6.59 10.08 13.28
C LYS A 277 7.11 11.36 13.94
N GLU A 278 8.37 11.71 13.69
CA GLU A 278 8.96 12.94 14.22
C GLU A 278 8.32 14.17 13.61
N LEU A 279 8.08 14.20 12.30
CA LEU A 279 7.44 15.33 11.64
C LEU A 279 5.98 15.50 12.07
N ARG A 280 5.23 14.41 12.27
CA ARG A 280 3.88 14.45 12.83
C ARG A 280 3.87 15.05 14.23
N ASN A 281 4.83 14.68 15.08
CA ASN A 281 4.98 15.27 16.42
C ASN A 281 5.30 16.78 16.33
N LEU A 282 6.21 17.20 15.47
CA LEU A 282 6.57 18.61 15.30
C LEU A 282 5.40 19.42 14.72
N PHE A 283 4.67 18.89 13.74
CA PHE A 283 3.49 19.55 13.18
C PHE A 283 2.36 19.64 14.20
N GLY A 284 2.08 18.55 14.93
CA GLY A 284 1.08 18.50 16.01
C GLY A 284 1.37 19.50 17.11
N THR A 285 2.64 19.74 17.43
CA THR A 285 3.08 20.75 18.42
C THR A 285 3.24 22.16 17.85
N GLY A 286 2.90 22.41 16.56
CA GLY A 286 2.89 23.72 15.95
C GLY A 286 4.28 24.24 15.56
N LYS A 287 5.23 23.35 15.23
CA LYS A 287 6.61 23.69 14.88
C LYS A 287 6.89 23.73 13.39
N ILE A 288 5.98 23.21 12.56
CA ILE A 288 6.13 23.12 11.10
C ILE A 288 5.01 23.88 10.41
N GLY A 289 5.33 24.70 9.40
CA GLY A 289 4.36 25.40 8.57
C GLY A 289 3.73 24.51 7.52
N PHE A 290 4.56 23.79 6.79
CA PHE A 290 4.15 22.90 5.72
C PHE A 290 4.90 21.56 5.79
N TYR A 291 4.21 20.45 5.51
CA TYR A 291 4.81 19.16 5.16
C TYR A 291 3.76 18.31 4.45
N TRP A 292 4.19 17.35 3.65
CA TRP A 292 3.24 16.43 3.04
C TRP A 292 3.13 15.11 3.81
N ASP A 293 1.90 14.63 3.89
CA ASP A 293 1.58 13.36 4.55
C ASP A 293 0.29 12.78 3.96
N ILE A 294 -0.02 11.54 4.32
CA ILE A 294 -1.30 10.88 4.03
C ILE A 294 -2.39 11.29 5.02
N GLU A 295 -3.66 10.98 4.74
CA GLU A 295 -4.78 11.38 5.61
C GLU A 295 -4.62 10.89 7.06
N SER A 296 -4.25 9.63 7.27
CA SER A 296 -4.06 9.09 8.62
C SER A 296 -2.93 9.80 9.40
N GLY A 297 -1.99 10.42 8.69
CA GLY A 297 -0.95 11.27 9.26
C GLY A 297 -1.52 12.52 9.94
N VAL A 298 -2.61 13.09 9.40
CA VAL A 298 -3.30 14.23 10.03
C VAL A 298 -3.82 13.86 11.42
N ALA A 299 -4.53 12.73 11.52
CA ALA A 299 -5.03 12.25 12.81
C ALA A 299 -3.91 11.83 13.77
N THR A 300 -2.83 11.25 13.25
CA THR A 300 -1.67 10.86 14.07
C THR A 300 -0.96 12.09 14.64
N ALA A 301 -0.77 13.15 13.84
CA ALA A 301 -0.15 14.39 14.30
C ALA A 301 -0.97 15.07 15.42
N ALA A 302 -2.30 14.95 15.40
CA ALA A 302 -3.19 15.47 16.45
C ALA A 302 -2.86 14.90 17.84
N THR A 303 -2.35 13.67 17.92
CA THR A 303 -1.99 13.03 19.21
C THR A 303 -0.85 13.74 19.95
N ALA A 304 -0.03 14.53 19.27
CA ALA A 304 1.03 15.33 19.85
C ALA A 304 0.57 16.75 20.25
N ALA A 305 -0.61 17.17 19.83
CA ALA A 305 -1.15 18.49 20.14
C ALA A 305 -1.61 18.56 21.61
N ALA A 306 -1.50 19.73 22.22
CA ALA A 306 -2.01 19.98 23.56
C ALA A 306 -3.55 20.04 23.59
N ASP A 307 -4.16 20.44 22.49
CA ASP A 307 -5.62 20.49 22.25
C ASP A 307 -5.91 20.04 20.81
N GLU A 308 -6.65 18.95 20.69
CA GLU A 308 -6.99 18.38 19.38
C GLU A 308 -7.92 19.31 18.57
N ALA A 309 -8.85 20.00 19.20
CA ALA A 309 -9.78 20.89 18.51
C ALA A 309 -9.04 22.10 17.92
N GLU A 310 -8.10 22.67 18.69
CA GLU A 310 -7.22 23.73 18.22
C GLU A 310 -6.34 23.24 17.05
N TYR A 311 -5.77 22.03 17.18
CA TYR A 311 -4.98 21.42 16.11
C TYR A 311 -5.77 21.29 14.81
N TYR A 312 -6.97 20.69 14.86
CA TYR A 312 -7.81 20.57 13.65
C TYR A 312 -8.24 21.94 13.12
N GLY A 313 -8.54 22.90 14.00
CA GLY A 313 -8.93 24.26 13.63
C GLY A 313 -7.84 25.00 12.83
N ARG A 314 -6.57 24.74 13.10
CA ARG A 314 -5.43 25.36 12.40
C ARG A 314 -4.83 24.52 11.28
N THR A 315 -5.31 23.30 11.05
CA THR A 315 -4.81 22.41 10.01
C THR A 315 -5.64 22.52 8.74
N GLN A 316 -4.96 22.69 7.61
CA GLN A 316 -5.53 22.61 6.28
C GLN A 316 -4.73 21.62 5.45
N VAL A 317 -5.33 21.16 4.35
CA VAL A 317 -4.70 20.28 3.36
C VAL A 317 -4.95 20.86 1.97
N ILE A 318 -3.87 21.07 1.23
CA ILE A 318 -3.92 21.54 -0.15
C ILE A 318 -3.11 20.62 -1.06
N THR A 319 -3.30 20.74 -2.37
CA THR A 319 -2.47 20.02 -3.35
C THR A 319 -1.05 20.55 -3.33
N ILE A 320 -0.07 19.69 -3.60
CA ILE A 320 1.33 20.12 -3.75
C ILE A 320 1.44 20.95 -5.02
N PRO A 321 1.98 22.20 -4.94
CA PRO A 321 2.07 23.09 -6.11
C PRO A 321 3.19 22.67 -7.07
N GLY A 322 3.04 23.00 -8.35
CA GLY A 322 4.06 22.80 -9.37
C GLY A 322 4.95 24.02 -9.60
N ALA A 323 5.96 23.88 -10.47
CA ALA A 323 6.85 24.95 -10.95
C ALA A 323 6.78 25.03 -12.48
N ASP A 324 7.72 24.37 -13.16
CA ASP A 324 7.74 24.29 -14.63
C ASP A 324 6.71 23.27 -15.17
N ALA A 325 6.21 22.38 -14.31
CA ALA A 325 5.17 21.39 -14.57
C ALA A 325 4.09 21.42 -13.48
N ALA A 326 3.05 20.58 -13.61
CA ALA A 326 2.04 20.42 -12.58
C ALA A 326 2.65 19.82 -11.31
N GLY A 327 2.13 20.22 -10.14
CA GLY A 327 2.49 19.60 -8.87
C GLY A 327 1.77 18.28 -8.65
N HIS A 328 2.48 17.33 -8.07
CA HIS A 328 1.99 15.98 -7.80
C HIS A 328 2.34 15.54 -6.39
N GLY A 329 1.37 14.97 -5.68
CA GLY A 329 1.67 14.06 -4.59
C GLY A 329 2.04 12.68 -5.17
N TYR A 330 2.83 11.90 -4.46
CA TYR A 330 3.07 10.53 -4.90
C TYR A 330 1.94 9.60 -4.44
N LEU A 331 1.71 8.57 -5.26
CA LEU A 331 0.72 7.55 -5.06
C LEU A 331 1.41 6.32 -4.47
N ILE A 332 0.98 5.87 -3.31
CA ILE A 332 1.34 4.57 -2.76
C ILE A 332 0.17 3.62 -3.03
N SER A 333 0.41 2.63 -3.86
CA SER A 333 -0.57 1.59 -4.16
C SER A 333 -0.27 0.36 -3.31
N HIS A 334 -1.33 -0.21 -2.76
CA HIS A 334 -1.30 -1.43 -1.98
C HIS A 334 -1.95 -2.56 -2.80
N GLN A 335 -1.38 -3.73 -2.72
CA GLN A 335 -1.76 -4.88 -3.51
C GLN A 335 -1.89 -6.12 -2.63
N LEU A 336 -2.66 -7.09 -3.10
CA LEU A 336 -2.72 -8.44 -2.54
C LEU A 336 -2.09 -9.41 -3.54
N VAL A 337 -1.05 -10.12 -3.11
CA VAL A 337 -0.29 -11.09 -3.92
C VAL A 337 -0.51 -12.47 -3.35
N VAL A 338 -0.82 -13.43 -4.21
CA VAL A 338 -1.03 -14.84 -3.85
C VAL A 338 0.23 -15.63 -4.20
N PHE A 339 0.62 -16.54 -3.32
CA PHE A 339 1.83 -17.36 -3.48
C PHE A 339 1.52 -18.84 -3.73
N ASP A 340 2.54 -19.59 -4.13
CA ASP A 340 2.47 -21.03 -4.39
C ASP A 340 2.13 -21.87 -3.15
N SER A 341 2.17 -21.28 -1.93
CA SER A 341 1.63 -21.88 -0.71
C SER A 341 0.12 -22.11 -0.81
N CYS A 342 -0.62 -21.24 -1.50
CA CYS A 342 -2.03 -21.43 -1.83
C CYS A 342 -2.16 -22.49 -2.94
N THR A 343 -2.76 -23.63 -2.64
CA THR A 343 -2.93 -24.75 -3.57
C THR A 343 -3.99 -24.48 -4.63
N ASP A 344 -4.05 -25.31 -5.69
CA ASP A 344 -5.07 -25.16 -6.74
C ASP A 344 -6.50 -25.35 -6.20
N GLU A 345 -6.69 -26.19 -5.18
CA GLU A 345 -7.98 -26.39 -4.52
C GLU A 345 -8.41 -25.18 -3.67
N GLU A 346 -7.45 -24.38 -3.19
CA GLU A 346 -7.71 -23.20 -2.38
C GLU A 346 -7.93 -21.92 -3.21
N MET A 347 -7.51 -21.92 -4.48
CA MET A 347 -7.58 -20.72 -5.34
C MET A 347 -9.01 -20.25 -5.62
N GLU A 348 -10.02 -21.14 -5.64
CA GLU A 348 -11.42 -20.73 -5.78
C GLU A 348 -11.87 -19.93 -4.54
N ALA A 349 -11.55 -20.43 -3.34
CA ALA A 349 -11.82 -19.73 -2.09
C ALA A 349 -11.03 -18.42 -1.97
N MET A 350 -9.79 -18.40 -2.46
CA MET A 350 -8.95 -17.20 -2.55
C MET A 350 -9.58 -16.14 -3.46
N GLY A 351 -10.10 -16.52 -4.62
CA GLY A 351 -10.78 -15.58 -5.54
C GLY A 351 -11.95 -14.88 -4.85
N HIS A 352 -12.80 -15.63 -4.13
CA HIS A 352 -13.90 -15.05 -3.36
C HIS A 352 -13.43 -14.10 -2.24
N PHE A 353 -12.33 -14.42 -1.57
CA PHE A 353 -11.73 -13.53 -0.57
C PHE A 353 -11.18 -12.26 -1.23
N LEU A 354 -10.52 -12.35 -2.37
CA LEU A 354 -9.99 -11.19 -3.09
C LEU A 354 -11.11 -10.30 -3.64
N ASP A 355 -12.21 -10.87 -4.15
CA ASP A 355 -13.40 -10.11 -4.54
C ASP A 355 -13.96 -9.30 -3.36
N TYR A 356 -14.11 -9.95 -2.19
CA TYR A 356 -14.53 -9.27 -0.96
C TYR A 356 -13.55 -8.15 -0.56
N MET A 357 -12.25 -8.43 -0.56
CA MET A 357 -11.22 -7.45 -0.16
C MET A 357 -11.21 -6.19 -1.06
N SER A 358 -11.67 -6.31 -2.30
CA SER A 358 -11.78 -5.18 -3.23
C SER A 358 -13.11 -4.41 -3.10
N GLY A 359 -14.03 -4.86 -2.25
CA GLY A 359 -15.41 -4.39 -2.16
C GLY A 359 -15.62 -3.18 -1.26
N SER A 360 -16.86 -2.66 -1.32
CA SER A 360 -17.29 -1.47 -0.55
C SER A 360 -17.24 -1.68 0.96
N ASP A 361 -17.49 -2.90 1.45
CA ASP A 361 -17.45 -3.19 2.88
C ASP A 361 -16.05 -2.93 3.45
N VAL A 362 -15.00 -3.45 2.79
CA VAL A 362 -13.61 -3.30 3.21
C VAL A 362 -13.15 -1.84 3.12
N ILE A 363 -13.40 -1.18 2.00
CA ILE A 363 -13.03 0.24 1.82
C ILE A 363 -13.86 1.12 2.79
N GLY A 364 -15.11 0.76 3.04
CA GLY A 364 -15.98 1.43 4.02
C GLY A 364 -15.48 1.30 5.47
N ILE A 365 -14.92 0.15 5.85
CA ILE A 365 -14.26 -0.05 7.15
C ILE A 365 -13.06 0.91 7.26
N LEU A 366 -12.20 0.97 6.22
CA LEU A 366 -11.06 1.89 6.20
C LEU A 366 -11.50 3.35 6.31
N TYR A 367 -12.50 3.76 5.52
CA TYR A 367 -13.01 5.14 5.51
C TYR A 367 -13.59 5.55 6.86
N LYS A 368 -14.44 4.72 7.48
CA LYS A 368 -15.03 4.99 8.80
C LYS A 368 -13.98 5.17 9.90
N ASN A 369 -12.84 4.52 9.74
CA ASN A 369 -11.72 4.62 10.68
C ASN A 369 -10.66 5.67 10.27
N GLY A 370 -10.95 6.53 9.29
CA GLY A 370 -10.09 7.66 8.88
C GLY A 370 -8.78 7.23 8.25
N GLN A 371 -8.78 6.12 7.52
CA GLN A 371 -7.56 5.63 6.88
C GLN A 371 -7.28 6.27 5.52
N GLY A 372 -8.24 6.99 4.92
CA GLY A 372 -8.05 7.70 3.65
C GLY A 372 -7.59 6.82 2.49
N LYS A 373 -7.99 5.55 2.50
CA LYS A 373 -7.64 4.58 1.49
C LYS A 373 -8.69 4.57 0.39
N MET A 374 -8.27 4.70 -0.86
CA MET A 374 -9.15 4.83 -2.02
C MET A 374 -9.03 3.61 -2.92
N SER A 375 -10.18 3.13 -3.39
CA SER A 375 -10.23 2.02 -4.34
C SER A 375 -9.94 2.51 -5.77
N SER A 376 -9.40 1.64 -6.61
CA SER A 376 -9.35 1.85 -8.06
C SER A 376 -10.62 1.38 -8.78
N ARG A 377 -11.65 0.94 -8.04
CA ARG A 377 -12.96 0.55 -8.55
C ARG A 377 -13.92 1.74 -8.47
N SER A 378 -14.55 2.07 -9.61
CA SER A 378 -15.38 3.27 -9.73
C SER A 378 -16.67 3.19 -8.93
N THR A 379 -17.32 2.02 -8.88
CA THR A 379 -18.55 1.82 -8.08
C THR A 379 -18.29 1.90 -6.59
N VAL A 380 -17.17 1.31 -6.11
CA VAL A 380 -16.74 1.37 -4.72
C VAL A 380 -16.46 2.82 -4.28
N MET A 381 -15.76 3.60 -5.13
CA MET A 381 -15.53 5.02 -4.87
C MET A 381 -16.82 5.81 -4.79
N ALA A 382 -17.76 5.59 -5.72
CA ALA A 382 -19.05 6.29 -5.74
C ALA A 382 -19.93 5.93 -4.54
N GLU A 383 -19.88 4.70 -4.06
CA GLU A 383 -20.66 4.22 -2.92
C GLU A 383 -20.08 4.70 -1.58
N VAL A 384 -18.81 4.40 -1.33
CA VAL A 384 -18.17 4.65 -0.02
C VAL A 384 -17.97 6.13 0.24
N PHE A 385 -17.63 6.92 -0.79
CA PHE A 385 -17.33 8.35 -0.65
C PHE A 385 -18.46 9.27 -1.09
N ALA A 386 -19.70 8.76 -1.22
CA ALA A 386 -20.86 9.54 -1.65
C ALA A 386 -21.10 10.83 -0.82
N ASP A 387 -20.86 10.76 0.49
CA ASP A 387 -21.02 11.86 1.43
C ASP A 387 -19.74 12.71 1.65
N CYS A 388 -18.65 12.35 0.96
CA CYS A 388 -17.37 13.04 1.08
C CYS A 388 -17.33 14.24 0.12
N THR A 389 -17.94 15.38 0.52
CA THR A 389 -18.13 16.54 -0.36
C THR A 389 -17.37 17.80 0.05
N GLU A 390 -16.82 17.82 1.27
CA GLU A 390 -16.07 18.96 1.82
C GLU A 390 -15.08 18.51 2.91
N VAL A 391 -14.06 19.33 3.18
CA VAL A 391 -13.17 19.16 4.32
C VAL A 391 -13.89 19.58 5.59
N LYS A 392 -13.82 18.73 6.62
CA LYS A 392 -14.25 19.05 7.98
C LYS A 392 -13.01 19.13 8.88
N GLN A 393 -12.84 20.23 9.60
CA GLN A 393 -11.71 20.44 10.51
C GLN A 393 -11.89 19.65 11.82
N GLU A 394 -11.93 18.34 11.70
CA GLU A 394 -12.12 17.39 12.80
C GLU A 394 -11.38 16.08 12.48
N LYS A 395 -11.31 15.20 13.45
CA LYS A 395 -10.73 13.87 13.24
C LYS A 395 -11.44 13.15 12.08
N ASN A 396 -10.67 12.59 11.15
CA ASN A 396 -11.15 11.90 9.95
C ASN A 396 -11.97 12.79 8.99
N GLY A 397 -11.80 14.11 9.06
CA GLY A 397 -12.56 15.06 8.24
C GLY A 397 -11.84 15.56 6.99
N TYR A 398 -10.65 15.03 6.68
CA TYR A 398 -9.81 15.52 5.58
C TYR A 398 -9.90 14.68 4.30
N THR A 399 -10.63 13.59 4.30
CA THR A 399 -10.74 12.64 3.16
C THR A 399 -11.04 13.35 1.85
N TYR A 400 -11.93 14.36 1.85
CA TYR A 400 -12.25 15.13 0.64
C TYR A 400 -11.01 15.77 -0.02
N ALA A 401 -10.12 16.35 0.77
CA ALA A 401 -8.88 16.95 0.24
C ALA A 401 -7.97 15.89 -0.39
N TYR A 402 -7.91 14.69 0.20
CA TYR A 402 -7.12 13.59 -0.34
C TYR A 402 -7.74 12.95 -1.58
N VAL A 403 -9.08 12.83 -1.65
CA VAL A 403 -9.78 12.45 -2.89
C VAL A 403 -9.44 13.42 -4.03
N LYS A 404 -9.38 14.73 -3.73
CA LYS A 404 -8.97 15.73 -4.71
C LYS A 404 -7.49 15.64 -5.08
N ALA A 405 -6.61 15.40 -4.11
CA ALA A 405 -5.18 15.23 -4.36
C ALA A 405 -4.89 13.98 -5.22
N MET A 406 -5.71 12.93 -5.08
CA MET A 406 -5.60 11.71 -5.89
C MET A 406 -5.76 11.99 -7.39
N GLU A 407 -6.58 12.98 -7.80
CA GLU A 407 -6.81 13.33 -9.21
C GLU A 407 -5.50 13.72 -9.93
N SER A 408 -4.48 14.19 -9.18
CA SER A 408 -3.18 14.59 -9.70
C SER A 408 -2.01 13.76 -9.14
N ALA A 409 -2.28 12.69 -8.41
CA ALA A 409 -1.22 11.86 -7.85
C ALA A 409 -0.43 11.13 -8.94
N LYS A 410 0.89 10.98 -8.72
CA LYS A 410 1.80 10.29 -9.64
C LYS A 410 2.36 9.04 -8.96
N ALA A 411 2.33 7.90 -9.68
CA ALA A 411 2.91 6.66 -9.20
C ALA A 411 4.43 6.76 -9.08
N LEU A 412 5.01 6.02 -8.14
CA LEU A 412 6.46 5.88 -8.03
C LEU A 412 7.00 5.06 -9.21
N PRO A 413 8.21 5.37 -9.72
CA PRO A 413 8.86 4.61 -10.79
C PRO A 413 9.52 3.33 -10.22
N ALA A 414 8.70 2.44 -9.65
CA ALA A 414 9.15 1.30 -8.85
C ALA A 414 9.16 -0.03 -9.62
N ALA A 415 9.27 0.01 -10.94
CA ALA A 415 9.28 -1.19 -11.79
C ALA A 415 10.61 -1.97 -11.70
N ASN A 416 11.71 -1.33 -11.29
CA ASN A 416 13.00 -1.96 -11.16
C ASN A 416 13.14 -2.68 -9.82
N ILE A 417 13.71 -3.88 -9.84
CA ILE A 417 13.95 -4.71 -8.64
C ILE A 417 14.83 -3.99 -7.59
N HIS A 418 15.69 -3.09 -8.03
CA HIS A 418 16.61 -2.32 -7.19
C HIS A 418 16.03 -0.98 -6.68
N PHE A 419 14.74 -0.69 -6.96
CA PHE A 419 14.12 0.59 -6.54
C PHE A 419 14.24 0.81 -5.04
N GLN A 420 14.00 -0.20 -4.20
CA GLN A 420 14.09 -0.07 -2.74
C GLN A 420 15.52 0.24 -2.26
N ASP A 421 16.51 -0.41 -2.86
CA ASP A 421 17.93 -0.15 -2.51
C ASP A 421 18.35 1.24 -2.98
N SER A 422 17.91 1.68 -4.16
CA SER A 422 18.19 3.02 -4.68
C SER A 422 17.51 4.13 -3.86
N ASP A 423 16.36 3.85 -3.28
CA ASP A 423 15.65 4.78 -2.40
C ASP A 423 16.44 5.08 -1.10
N ALA A 424 17.06 4.07 -0.52
CA ALA A 424 18.00 4.26 0.59
C ALA A 424 19.20 5.14 0.17
N MET A 425 19.74 4.93 -1.04
CA MET A 425 20.82 5.76 -1.59
C MET A 425 20.39 7.21 -1.80
N LEU A 426 19.13 7.48 -2.22
CA LEU A 426 18.59 8.83 -2.30
C LEU A 426 18.57 9.53 -0.94
N THR A 427 18.28 8.81 0.14
CA THR A 427 18.31 9.37 1.50
C THR A 427 19.73 9.74 1.93
N ASP A 428 20.72 8.94 1.55
CA ASP A 428 22.14 9.26 1.78
C ASP A 428 22.57 10.49 0.95
N MET A 429 22.13 10.58 -0.30
CA MET A 429 22.34 11.77 -1.15
C MET A 429 21.77 13.04 -0.50
N LEU A 430 20.55 12.99 0.05
CA LEU A 430 19.95 14.12 0.76
C LEU A 430 20.75 14.53 1.99
N THR A 431 21.31 13.58 2.70
CA THR A 431 22.21 13.85 3.84
C THR A 431 23.48 14.56 3.39
N GLU A 432 24.04 14.18 2.25
CA GLU A 432 25.20 14.87 1.64
C GLU A 432 24.83 16.27 1.18
N LEU A 433 23.71 16.45 0.47
CA LEU A 433 23.19 17.75 0.04
C LEU A 433 23.01 18.72 1.23
N ALA A 434 22.48 18.23 2.35
CA ALA A 434 22.27 19.05 3.55
C ALA A 434 23.55 19.56 4.21
N GLN A 435 24.70 18.96 3.91
CA GLN A 435 26.02 19.45 4.35
C GLN A 435 26.52 20.62 3.49
N GLY A 436 25.86 20.91 2.37
CA GLY A 436 26.27 21.87 1.37
C GLY A 436 27.27 21.28 0.37
N GLY A 437 27.61 22.06 -0.61
CA GLY A 437 28.49 21.63 -1.70
C GLY A 437 27.89 21.96 -3.07
N ASP A 438 28.56 21.54 -4.13
CA ASP A 438 28.07 21.72 -5.50
C ASP A 438 26.98 20.66 -5.78
N VAL A 439 25.77 21.11 -6.00
CA VAL A 439 24.62 20.23 -6.22
C VAL A 439 24.82 19.37 -7.46
N ALA A 440 25.36 19.94 -8.55
CA ALA A 440 25.56 19.18 -9.78
C ALA A 440 26.60 18.06 -9.61
N GLU A 441 27.69 18.31 -8.87
CA GLU A 441 28.70 17.28 -8.56
C GLU A 441 28.12 16.15 -7.69
N ILE A 442 27.28 16.51 -6.70
CA ILE A 442 26.60 15.52 -5.83
C ILE A 442 25.62 14.66 -6.66
N LEU A 443 24.79 15.30 -7.49
CA LEU A 443 23.83 14.58 -8.33
C LEU A 443 24.52 13.65 -9.32
N ALA A 444 25.57 14.11 -10.00
CA ALA A 444 26.32 13.27 -10.95
C ALA A 444 26.97 12.04 -10.28
N LYS A 445 27.48 12.22 -9.06
CA LYS A 445 28.02 11.09 -8.27
C LYS A 445 26.94 10.04 -8.00
N TRP A 446 25.80 10.47 -7.45
CA TRP A 446 24.74 9.55 -7.05
C TRP A 446 23.98 8.95 -8.25
N ASP A 447 23.82 9.70 -9.34
CA ASP A 447 23.32 9.20 -10.62
C ASP A 447 24.12 7.97 -11.08
N ALA A 448 25.47 8.12 -11.15
CA ALA A 448 26.36 7.02 -11.54
C ALA A 448 26.29 5.82 -10.60
N GLU A 449 26.29 6.05 -9.28
CA GLU A 449 26.24 4.97 -8.28
C GLU A 449 24.92 4.19 -8.33
N ILE A 450 23.79 4.89 -8.49
CA ILE A 450 22.46 4.27 -8.60
C ILE A 450 22.32 3.58 -9.97
N GLN A 451 22.83 4.18 -11.05
CA GLN A 451 22.82 3.55 -12.36
C GLN A 451 23.63 2.25 -12.39
N ASP A 452 24.76 2.21 -11.68
CA ASP A 452 25.55 0.98 -11.54
C ASP A 452 24.78 -0.12 -10.79
N LEU A 453 24.01 0.24 -9.76
CA LEU A 453 23.11 -0.67 -9.06
C LEU A 453 22.03 -1.21 -10.02
N TYR A 454 21.41 -0.35 -10.84
CA TYR A 454 20.34 -0.75 -11.78
C TYR A 454 20.84 -1.66 -12.90
N ASN A 455 22.13 -1.61 -13.21
CA ASN A 455 22.76 -2.46 -14.21
C ASN A 455 23.29 -3.80 -13.65
N SER A 456 23.22 -4.02 -12.32
CA SER A 456 23.71 -5.24 -11.69
C SER A 456 22.68 -6.36 -11.71
#